data_a5222121182968944c28884a5e03aec1
#
_entry.id   a5222121182968944c28884a5e03aec1
#
_cell.length_a   1.000
_cell.length_b   1.000
_cell.length_c   1.000
_cell.angle_alpha   90.00
_cell.angle_beta   90.00
_cell.angle_gamma   90.00
#
_symmetry.space_group_name_H-M   'P 1'
#
loop_
_entity.id
_entity.type
_entity.pdbx_description
1 polymer ?
#
loop_
_entity_poly.entity_id
_entity_poly.type
_entity_poly.pdbx_seq_one_letter_code
_entity_poly.pdbx_strand_id
1 'polypeptide(L)'
;MFDAEISAAEALYLLDLAEMAFRAQGLSELAESFLRSLARLILTPAAILYLEDSHLPGNSFFQMGLPPEAVATVRSQCAAQFHPEPGKANLQPVPVPLTLDGQAHLSLFSLHDPTKAMGLLGLLLPEHGSDSAKALVHKATTLLTYPLRRMMDRLDYEKQIKNLNIYMNVSSMIAQALDLRDILEGVLYFCMEALSAEAASVLLLDYEKKNFRFYSAEGPTKPVLLTASFPADQGLAGAILQTQQSEIINDVQNDPRFYGKFDADSGFRTRNMIVIPLMAGEEKIGVLEVLNKVGNEPFYEEERLMLHNLAEEIAFAIRNGKMFEVVVKSYCKQRQGQTSCKGCKRPLGSWTPCVKYREASIEV
;
A
#
# COMPACT_ATOMS: atom_id res chain seq x y z
N MET A 1 9.14 33.58 24.85
CA MET A 1 10.05 34.70 24.72
C MET A 1 11.41 34.19 25.13
N PHE A 2 12.14 33.55 24.19
CA PHE A 2 13.49 33.01 24.39
C PHE A 2 14.41 33.68 23.34
N ASP A 3 14.74 34.94 23.58
CA ASP A 3 15.86 35.62 22.89
C ASP A 3 17.17 35.30 23.62
N ALA A 4 17.60 34.03 23.54
CA ALA A 4 19.00 33.73 23.82
C ALA A 4 19.80 34.17 22.60
N GLU A 5 20.69 35.16 22.77
CA GLU A 5 21.64 35.58 21.74
C GLU A 5 22.46 34.36 21.30
N ILE A 6 22.39 34.03 20.03
CA ILE A 6 23.18 32.95 19.43
C ILE A 6 24.55 33.51 19.14
N SER A 7 25.61 32.79 19.50
CA SER A 7 26.96 33.13 19.09
C SER A 7 27.14 33.08 17.57
N ALA A 8 28.04 33.84 17.01
CA ALA A 8 28.32 33.81 15.56
C ALA A 8 28.71 32.41 15.06
N ALA A 9 29.36 31.59 15.88
CA ALA A 9 29.69 30.21 15.57
C ALA A 9 28.46 29.31 15.49
N GLU A 10 27.50 29.43 16.42
CA GLU A 10 26.23 28.68 16.40
C GLU A 10 25.36 29.09 15.21
N ALA A 11 25.34 30.37 14.85
CA ALA A 11 24.64 30.85 13.67
C ALA A 11 25.21 30.24 12.37
N LEU A 12 26.53 30.13 12.27
CA LEU A 12 27.19 29.50 11.12
C LEU A 12 26.82 28.02 11.01
N TYR A 13 26.85 27.29 12.13
CA TYR A 13 26.42 25.88 12.17
C TYR A 13 24.95 25.67 11.80
N LEU A 14 24.07 26.56 12.24
CA LEU A 14 22.64 26.49 11.82
C LEU A 14 22.45 26.75 10.33
N LEU A 15 23.30 27.63 9.74
CA LEU A 15 23.30 27.89 8.31
C LEU A 15 23.75 26.66 7.51
N ASP A 16 24.87 26.03 7.94
CA ASP A 16 25.36 24.79 7.34
C ASP A 16 24.32 23.66 7.42
N LEU A 17 23.63 23.58 8.56
CA LEU A 17 22.57 22.59 8.80
C LEU A 17 21.36 22.83 7.89
N ALA A 18 20.99 24.08 7.67
CA ALA A 18 19.93 24.45 6.72
C ALA A 18 20.33 24.13 5.28
N GLU A 19 21.56 24.50 4.87
CA GLU A 19 22.06 24.22 3.52
C GLU A 19 22.10 22.72 3.24
N MET A 20 22.59 21.92 4.18
CA MET A 20 22.61 20.46 4.09
C MET A 20 21.18 19.89 3.97
N ALA A 21 20.24 20.39 4.79
CA ALA A 21 18.85 19.94 4.75
C ALA A 21 18.16 20.27 3.41
N PHE A 22 18.53 21.38 2.78
CA PHE A 22 18.02 21.73 1.44
C PHE A 22 18.65 20.94 0.30
N ARG A 23 19.90 20.47 0.46
CA ARG A 23 20.62 19.69 -0.57
C ARG A 23 20.26 18.21 -0.56
N ALA A 24 19.77 17.67 0.56
CA ALA A 24 19.43 16.26 0.68
C ALA A 24 18.40 15.84 -0.39
N GLN A 25 18.67 14.70 -1.05
CA GLN A 25 17.83 14.19 -2.12
C GLN A 25 16.80 13.16 -1.64
N GLY A 26 17.00 12.60 -0.43
CA GLY A 26 16.11 11.60 0.17
C GLY A 26 15.95 11.78 1.67
N LEU A 27 14.87 11.19 2.21
CA LEU A 27 14.50 11.29 3.62
C LEU A 27 15.58 10.70 4.54
N SER A 28 16.14 9.54 4.18
CA SER A 28 17.22 8.89 4.96
C SER A 28 18.47 9.75 5.01
N GLU A 29 18.88 10.30 3.87
CA GLU A 29 20.03 11.20 3.78
C GLU A 29 19.82 12.46 4.63
N LEU A 30 18.62 13.06 4.53
CA LEU A 30 18.25 14.22 5.35
C LEU A 30 18.33 13.88 6.83
N ALA A 31 17.68 12.80 7.26
CA ALA A 31 17.59 12.39 8.65
C ALA A 31 18.98 12.09 9.26
N GLU A 32 19.78 11.26 8.59
CA GLU A 32 21.10 10.86 9.08
C GLU A 32 22.07 12.04 9.14
N SER A 33 22.08 12.86 8.08
CA SER A 33 22.98 14.03 8.03
C SER A 33 22.59 15.07 9.06
N PHE A 34 21.28 15.31 9.23
CA PHE A 34 20.77 16.22 10.25
C PHE A 34 21.13 15.75 11.66
N LEU A 35 20.82 14.48 12.00
CA LEU A 35 21.13 13.92 13.32
C LEU A 35 22.63 14.02 13.62
N ARG A 36 23.48 13.70 12.65
CA ARG A 36 24.94 13.75 12.80
C ARG A 36 25.45 15.16 13.04
N SER A 37 24.93 16.13 12.29
CA SER A 37 25.35 17.53 12.42
C SER A 37 24.82 18.14 13.72
N LEU A 38 23.58 17.86 14.07
CA LEU A 38 23.00 18.34 15.33
C LEU A 38 23.69 17.73 16.55
N ALA A 39 24.01 16.43 16.50
CA ALA A 39 24.73 15.75 17.58
C ALA A 39 26.14 16.36 17.82
N ARG A 40 26.84 16.76 16.77
CA ARG A 40 28.11 17.47 16.89
C ARG A 40 27.95 18.86 17.47
N LEU A 41 26.88 19.57 17.07
CA LEU A 41 26.63 20.93 17.54
C LEU A 41 26.36 20.99 19.05
N ILE A 42 25.52 20.07 19.55
CA ILE A 42 25.15 20.00 20.97
C ILE A 42 25.96 19.02 21.79
N LEU A 43 26.98 18.39 21.19
CA LEU A 43 27.86 17.40 21.83
C LEU A 43 27.07 16.26 22.51
N THR A 44 25.99 15.79 21.88
CA THR A 44 25.21 14.67 22.40
C THR A 44 25.71 13.34 21.87
N PRO A 45 25.81 12.29 22.70
CA PRO A 45 26.22 10.95 22.24
C PRO A 45 25.11 10.19 21.52
N ALA A 46 23.83 10.56 21.72
CA ALA A 46 22.70 9.87 21.07
C ALA A 46 21.61 10.85 20.62
N ALA A 47 21.10 10.60 19.44
CA ALA A 47 20.01 11.37 18.82
C ALA A 47 19.09 10.45 18.00
N ILE A 48 17.80 10.77 17.98
CA ILE A 48 16.81 10.06 17.20
C ILE A 48 15.91 11.03 16.44
N LEU A 49 15.39 10.58 15.31
CA LEU A 49 14.32 11.22 14.57
C LEU A 49 13.21 10.17 14.32
N TYR A 50 12.07 10.36 14.94
CA TYR A 50 10.86 9.58 14.72
C TYR A 50 9.90 10.38 13.86
N LEU A 51 9.46 9.82 12.74
CA LEU A 51 8.50 10.44 11.84
C LEU A 51 7.25 9.57 11.79
N GLU A 52 6.10 10.19 11.99
CA GLU A 52 4.81 9.52 11.90
C GLU A 52 4.08 10.03 10.66
N ASP A 53 4.05 9.18 9.66
CA ASP A 53 3.20 9.39 8.48
C ASP A 53 2.75 8.03 7.94
N SER A 54 1.46 7.91 7.66
CA SER A 54 0.85 6.71 7.08
C SER A 54 1.45 6.32 5.73
N HIS A 55 2.16 7.25 5.10
CA HIS A 55 2.75 7.08 3.77
C HIS A 55 4.24 6.71 3.80
N LEU A 56 4.88 6.73 4.97
CA LEU A 56 6.27 6.33 5.10
C LEU A 56 6.36 4.80 5.29
N PRO A 57 7.01 4.07 4.39
CA PRO A 57 7.24 2.65 4.58
C PRO A 57 8.11 2.46 5.83
N GLY A 58 7.70 1.60 6.77
CA GLY A 58 8.41 1.02 7.93
C GLY A 58 9.67 1.68 8.54
N ASN A 59 10.30 2.63 7.87
CA ASN A 59 11.56 3.30 8.22
C ASN A 59 11.36 4.74 8.70
N SER A 60 10.35 4.97 9.50
CA SER A 60 10.09 6.27 10.12
C SER A 60 10.98 6.55 11.35
N PHE A 61 11.95 5.70 11.64
CA PHE A 61 12.82 5.84 12.80
C PHE A 61 14.29 5.84 12.41
N PHE A 62 14.93 6.99 12.55
CA PHE A 62 16.36 7.20 12.33
C PHE A 62 17.04 7.41 13.67
N GLN A 63 18.25 6.87 13.84
CA GLN A 63 18.93 6.94 15.11
C GLN A 63 20.46 7.05 14.94
N MET A 64 21.10 7.62 15.95
CA MET A 64 22.54 7.67 16.09
C MET A 64 22.90 7.47 17.56
N GLY A 65 23.87 6.60 17.82
CA GLY A 65 24.41 6.38 19.16
C GLY A 65 23.57 5.57 20.13
N LEU A 66 22.41 5.00 19.68
CA LEU A 66 21.63 4.07 20.50
C LEU A 66 22.22 2.66 20.45
N PRO A 67 22.25 1.92 21.59
CA PRO A 67 22.54 0.51 21.57
C PRO A 67 21.45 -0.29 20.85
N PRO A 68 21.80 -1.35 20.10
CA PRO A 68 20.85 -2.12 19.29
C PRO A 68 19.62 -2.65 20.07
N GLU A 69 19.84 -3.07 21.31
CA GLU A 69 18.78 -3.55 22.20
C GLU A 69 17.76 -2.47 22.62
N ALA A 70 18.15 -1.20 22.59
CA ALA A 70 17.28 -0.08 22.95
C ALA A 70 16.42 0.42 21.81
N VAL A 71 16.81 0.16 20.56
CA VAL A 71 16.18 0.74 19.36
C VAL A 71 14.66 0.44 19.30
N ALA A 72 14.27 -0.82 19.45
CA ALA A 72 12.87 -1.23 19.39
C ALA A 72 12.04 -0.61 20.51
N THR A 73 12.57 -0.57 21.73
CA THR A 73 11.89 0.02 22.89
C THR A 73 11.71 1.52 22.75
N VAL A 74 12.77 2.23 22.35
CA VAL A 74 12.73 3.69 22.13
C VAL A 74 11.75 4.04 21.01
N ARG A 75 11.77 3.30 19.90
CA ARG A 75 10.81 3.48 18.79
C ARG A 75 9.35 3.33 19.27
N SER A 76 9.05 2.28 20.02
CA SER A 76 7.70 2.03 20.56
C SER A 76 7.26 3.15 21.52
N GLN A 77 8.17 3.66 22.36
CA GLN A 77 7.88 4.75 23.28
C GLN A 77 7.66 6.09 22.55
N CYS A 78 8.40 6.35 21.48
CA CYS A 78 8.16 7.52 20.61
C CYS A 78 6.79 7.44 19.93
N ALA A 79 6.43 6.28 19.38
CA ALA A 79 5.11 6.06 18.79
C ALA A 79 3.98 6.29 19.79
N ALA A 80 4.13 5.82 21.03
CA ALA A 80 3.13 6.00 22.09
C ALA A 80 2.98 7.46 22.57
N GLN A 81 4.01 8.29 22.41
CA GLN A 81 4.00 9.71 22.84
C GLN A 81 3.70 10.69 21.69
N PHE A 82 3.70 10.22 20.47
CA PHE A 82 3.36 11.07 19.33
C PHE A 82 1.88 11.46 19.35
N HIS A 83 1.60 12.72 19.03
CA HIS A 83 0.24 13.21 18.86
C HIS A 83 0.16 14.02 17.55
N PRO A 84 -0.84 13.71 16.67
CA PRO A 84 -0.93 14.34 15.35
C PRO A 84 -1.26 15.84 15.39
N GLU A 85 -1.84 16.34 16.48
CA GLU A 85 -2.14 17.75 16.64
C GLU A 85 -0.99 18.51 17.31
N PRO A 86 -0.52 19.62 16.70
CA PRO A 86 0.55 20.41 17.29
C PRO A 86 0.20 20.89 18.69
N GLY A 87 1.17 20.78 19.62
CA GLY A 87 1.04 21.27 21.00
C GLY A 87 0.22 20.41 21.96
N LYS A 88 -0.36 19.30 21.52
CA LYS A 88 -1.10 18.36 22.40
C LYS A 88 -0.24 17.21 22.94
N ALA A 89 0.98 17.03 22.45
CA ALA A 89 1.86 15.98 22.94
C ALA A 89 2.39 16.33 24.35
N ASN A 90 2.13 15.44 25.31
CA ASN A 90 2.76 15.52 26.65
C ASN A 90 4.03 14.65 26.63
N LEU A 91 5.12 15.22 26.14
CA LEU A 91 6.37 14.50 25.91
C LEU A 91 7.11 14.26 27.23
N GLN A 92 7.30 13.00 27.57
CA GLN A 92 8.10 12.57 28.72
C GLN A 92 9.47 12.09 28.25
N PRO A 93 10.54 12.29 29.04
CA PRO A 93 11.86 11.75 28.73
C PRO A 93 11.82 10.24 28.58
N VAL A 94 12.50 9.73 27.55
CA VAL A 94 12.57 8.31 27.26
C VAL A 94 13.85 7.71 27.88
N PRO A 95 13.75 6.73 28.79
CA PRO A 95 14.90 6.09 29.38
C PRO A 95 15.67 5.22 28.35
N VAL A 96 16.99 5.34 28.36
CA VAL A 96 17.88 4.57 27.46
C VAL A 96 19.04 4.00 28.26
N PRO A 97 19.37 2.72 28.13
CA PRO A 97 20.51 2.07 28.77
C PRO A 97 21.82 2.43 28.04
N LEU A 98 22.41 3.59 28.31
CA LEU A 98 23.61 4.07 27.63
C LEU A 98 24.91 3.92 28.43
N THR A 99 24.85 3.59 29.73
CA THR A 99 26.01 3.46 30.60
C THR A 99 25.89 2.20 31.47
N LEU A 100 27.04 1.66 31.88
CA LEU A 100 27.14 0.52 32.79
C LEU A 100 26.53 0.79 34.18
N ASP A 101 26.41 2.06 34.59
CA ASP A 101 26.03 2.50 35.94
C ASP A 101 24.71 3.29 36.03
N GLY A 102 23.98 3.52 34.92
CA GLY A 102 22.75 4.30 34.97
C GLY A 102 21.89 4.35 33.71
N GLN A 103 20.63 4.72 33.87
CA GLN A 103 19.72 5.04 32.78
C GLN A 103 19.93 6.53 32.39
N ALA A 104 20.21 6.76 31.13
CA ALA A 104 20.16 8.12 30.56
C ALA A 104 18.76 8.34 29.94
N HIS A 105 18.36 9.59 29.78
CA HIS A 105 17.06 9.95 29.26
C HIS A 105 17.16 10.80 28.00
N LEU A 106 16.44 10.40 26.96
CA LEU A 106 16.25 11.23 25.77
C LEU A 106 15.19 12.29 26.04
N SER A 107 15.54 13.54 25.86
CA SER A 107 14.59 14.65 25.81
C SER A 107 13.90 14.67 24.44
N LEU A 108 12.58 14.65 24.40
CA LEU A 108 11.81 14.66 23.15
C LEU A 108 11.36 16.07 22.81
N PHE A 109 11.42 16.40 21.52
CA PHE A 109 10.98 17.67 20.94
C PHE A 109 10.04 17.36 19.78
N SER A 110 8.87 18.01 19.76
CA SER A 110 7.91 17.86 18.67
C SER A 110 8.40 18.59 17.42
N LEU A 111 8.33 17.88 16.29
CA LEU A 111 8.52 18.43 14.95
C LEU A 111 7.14 18.70 14.35
N HIS A 112 6.79 19.95 14.20
CA HIS A 112 5.50 20.35 13.67
C HIS A 112 5.59 21.63 12.84
N ASP A 113 4.74 21.74 11.86
CA ASP A 113 4.39 23.00 11.24
C ASP A 113 3.10 23.57 11.91
N PRO A 114 2.62 24.74 11.49
CA PRO A 114 1.40 25.31 12.04
C PRO A 114 0.14 24.44 11.86
N THR A 115 0.16 23.46 10.96
CA THR A 115 -1.02 22.67 10.56
C THR A 115 -0.96 21.20 11.02
N LYS A 116 0.23 20.61 11.11
CA LYS A 116 0.39 19.16 11.36
C LYS A 116 1.68 18.88 12.16
N ALA A 117 1.60 17.97 13.11
CA ALA A 117 2.79 17.35 13.69
C ALA A 117 3.33 16.29 12.72
N MET A 118 4.66 16.28 12.53
CA MET A 118 5.34 15.40 11.59
C MET A 118 6.12 14.29 12.28
N GLY A 119 6.53 14.51 13.54
CA GLY A 119 7.34 13.56 14.25
C GLY A 119 7.93 14.09 15.55
N LEU A 120 8.92 13.36 16.07
CA LEU A 120 9.64 13.68 17.29
C LEU A 120 11.16 13.66 17.03
N LEU A 121 11.85 14.66 17.56
CA LEU A 121 13.30 14.65 17.69
C LEU A 121 13.64 14.29 19.13
N GLY A 122 14.44 13.25 19.35
CA GLY A 122 14.94 12.88 20.68
C GLY A 122 16.43 13.10 20.78
N LEU A 123 16.88 13.71 21.88
CA LEU A 123 18.28 14.03 22.13
C LEU A 123 18.65 13.68 23.58
N LEU A 124 19.81 13.06 23.73
CA LEU A 124 20.39 12.87 25.05
C LEU A 124 21.05 14.17 25.51
N LEU A 125 20.33 14.91 26.34
CA LEU A 125 20.85 16.14 26.92
C LEU A 125 21.39 15.88 28.34
N PRO A 126 22.44 16.58 28.81
CA PRO A 126 22.82 16.56 30.21
C PRO A 126 21.67 16.96 31.12
N GLU A 127 21.54 16.38 32.33
CA GLU A 127 20.45 16.67 33.29
C GLU A 127 20.27 18.16 33.60
N HIS A 128 21.32 18.95 33.44
CA HIS A 128 21.33 20.42 33.57
C HIS A 128 21.63 21.10 32.24
N GLY A 129 21.05 20.60 31.12
CA GLY A 129 21.23 21.23 29.81
C GLY A 129 20.93 22.71 29.89
N SER A 130 21.93 23.54 29.53
CA SER A 130 21.77 25.00 29.57
C SER A 130 20.56 25.42 28.72
N ASP A 131 19.86 26.47 29.11
CA ASP A 131 18.75 27.05 28.34
C ASP A 131 19.17 27.39 26.90
N SER A 132 20.47 27.66 26.71
CA SER A 132 21.13 27.82 25.40
C SER A 132 21.00 26.55 24.52
N ALA A 133 21.26 25.35 25.06
CA ALA A 133 21.15 24.10 24.30
C ALA A 133 19.70 23.82 23.84
N LYS A 134 18.74 24.09 24.73
CA LYS A 134 17.28 23.95 24.39
C LYS A 134 16.85 24.95 23.31
N ALA A 135 17.34 26.21 23.40
CA ALA A 135 17.06 27.23 22.39
C ALA A 135 17.64 26.84 21.02
N LEU A 136 18.87 26.29 21.03
CA LEU A 136 19.52 25.81 19.83
C LEU A 136 18.79 24.64 19.16
N VAL A 137 18.33 23.68 19.97
CA VAL A 137 17.49 22.57 19.50
C VAL A 137 16.18 23.06 18.90
N HIS A 138 15.52 24.02 19.53
CA HIS A 138 14.28 24.60 19.01
C HIS A 138 14.48 25.29 17.66
N LYS A 139 15.59 26.01 17.49
CA LYS A 139 15.93 26.61 16.17
C LYS A 139 16.27 25.57 15.13
N ALA A 140 17.02 24.53 15.49
CA ALA A 140 17.34 23.42 14.61
C ALA A 140 16.08 22.63 14.17
N THR A 141 15.12 22.40 15.08
CA THR A 141 13.84 21.76 14.74
C THR A 141 13.05 22.61 13.76
N THR A 142 13.01 23.92 13.95
CA THR A 142 12.33 24.84 13.03
C THR A 142 12.96 24.83 11.65
N LEU A 143 14.30 24.78 11.56
CA LEU A 143 15.01 24.68 10.27
C LEU A 143 14.78 23.35 9.56
N LEU A 144 14.63 22.25 10.30
CA LEU A 144 14.34 20.93 9.74
C LEU A 144 12.92 20.81 9.20
N THR A 145 11.98 21.51 9.81
CA THR A 145 10.55 21.37 9.51
C THR A 145 10.22 21.56 8.03
N TYR A 146 10.72 22.60 7.40
CA TYR A 146 10.41 22.90 6.00
C TYR A 146 11.00 21.89 5.01
N PRO A 147 12.31 21.55 5.05
CA PRO A 147 12.88 20.51 4.18
C PRO A 147 12.21 19.14 4.38
N LEU A 148 11.93 18.79 5.64
CA LEU A 148 11.26 17.54 5.98
C LEU A 148 9.86 17.49 5.34
N ARG A 149 9.04 18.52 5.53
CA ARG A 149 7.74 18.62 4.91
C ARG A 149 7.79 18.50 3.40
N ARG A 150 8.69 19.24 2.75
CA ARG A 150 8.88 19.18 1.30
C ARG A 150 9.19 17.76 0.82
N MET A 151 9.99 17.00 1.56
CA MET A 151 10.29 15.62 1.22
C MET A 151 9.10 14.69 1.42
N MET A 152 8.37 14.85 2.52
CA MET A 152 7.16 14.08 2.77
C MET A 152 6.10 14.35 1.68
N ASP A 153 5.81 15.61 1.38
CA ASP A 153 4.89 15.99 0.32
C ASP A 153 5.33 15.41 -1.05
N ARG A 154 6.63 15.41 -1.34
CA ARG A 154 7.15 14.80 -2.57
C ARG A 154 6.90 13.29 -2.63
N LEU A 155 7.13 12.57 -1.55
CA LEU A 155 6.85 11.12 -1.48
C LEU A 155 5.36 10.84 -1.68
N ASP A 156 4.49 11.67 -1.10
CA ASP A 156 3.04 11.59 -1.30
C ASP A 156 2.66 11.81 -2.75
N TYR A 157 3.20 12.84 -3.41
CA TYR A 157 2.95 13.09 -4.83
C TYR A 157 3.46 11.97 -5.73
N GLU A 158 4.66 11.45 -5.47
CA GLU A 158 5.22 10.32 -6.23
C GLU A 158 4.32 9.08 -6.11
N LYS A 159 3.77 8.82 -4.92
CA LYS A 159 2.81 7.75 -4.67
C LYS A 159 1.48 7.99 -5.39
N GLN A 160 0.94 9.22 -5.33
CA GLN A 160 -0.29 9.57 -6.03
C GLN A 160 -0.13 9.43 -7.56
N ILE A 161 1.00 9.88 -8.12
CA ILE A 161 1.31 9.72 -9.54
C ILE A 161 1.40 8.24 -9.90
N LYS A 162 2.06 7.42 -9.08
CA LYS A 162 2.11 5.97 -9.29
C LYS A 162 0.70 5.37 -9.32
N ASN A 163 -0.16 5.71 -8.36
CA ASN A 163 -1.53 5.23 -8.31
C ASN A 163 -2.35 5.68 -9.53
N LEU A 164 -2.24 6.96 -9.94
CA LEU A 164 -2.91 7.46 -11.15
C LEU A 164 -2.47 6.72 -12.42
N ASN A 165 -1.17 6.46 -12.56
CA ASN A 165 -0.66 5.67 -13.69
C ASN A 165 -1.23 4.25 -13.69
N ILE A 166 -1.40 3.67 -12.52
CA ILE A 166 -2.07 2.39 -12.32
C ILE A 166 -3.49 2.43 -12.87
N TYR A 167 -4.29 3.40 -12.43
CA TYR A 167 -5.65 3.58 -12.93
C TYR A 167 -5.71 3.74 -14.44
N MET A 168 -4.88 4.62 -14.99
CA MET A 168 -4.84 4.86 -16.43
C MET A 168 -4.50 3.60 -17.23
N ASN A 169 -3.55 2.81 -16.75
CA ASN A 169 -3.14 1.58 -17.43
C ASN A 169 -4.27 0.53 -17.40
N VAL A 170 -4.89 0.30 -16.23
CA VAL A 170 -6.00 -0.65 -16.11
C VAL A 170 -7.20 -0.22 -16.94
N SER A 171 -7.62 1.04 -16.84
CA SER A 171 -8.74 1.58 -17.64
C SER A 171 -8.45 1.48 -19.15
N SER A 172 -7.21 1.75 -19.58
CA SER A 172 -6.80 1.59 -20.98
C SER A 172 -6.83 0.12 -21.43
N MET A 173 -6.38 -0.80 -20.60
CA MET A 173 -6.44 -2.25 -20.88
C MET A 173 -7.88 -2.70 -21.04
N ILE A 174 -8.78 -2.30 -20.11
CA ILE A 174 -10.21 -2.61 -20.17
C ILE A 174 -10.85 -2.07 -21.46
N ALA A 175 -10.48 -0.85 -21.87
CA ALA A 175 -11.06 -0.21 -23.05
C ALA A 175 -10.58 -0.81 -24.39
N GLN A 176 -9.37 -1.38 -24.43
CA GLN A 176 -8.74 -1.86 -25.69
C GLN A 176 -8.90 -3.37 -25.89
N ALA A 177 -9.15 -4.13 -24.85
CA ALA A 177 -9.14 -5.58 -24.96
C ALA A 177 -10.42 -6.11 -25.58
N LEU A 178 -10.24 -7.03 -26.51
CA LEU A 178 -11.33 -7.74 -27.20
C LEU A 178 -11.71 -9.06 -26.51
N ASP A 179 -10.89 -9.54 -25.58
CA ASP A 179 -11.11 -10.76 -24.82
C ASP A 179 -11.07 -10.47 -23.31
N LEU A 180 -12.13 -10.87 -22.63
CA LEU A 180 -12.25 -10.70 -21.18
C LEU A 180 -11.13 -11.41 -20.42
N ARG A 181 -10.66 -12.55 -20.93
CA ARG A 181 -9.60 -13.31 -20.30
C ARG A 181 -8.29 -12.53 -20.33
N ASP A 182 -7.94 -11.96 -21.48
CA ASP A 182 -6.72 -11.17 -21.65
C ASP A 182 -6.73 -9.93 -20.74
N ILE A 183 -7.93 -9.28 -20.59
CA ILE A 183 -8.11 -8.18 -19.65
C ILE A 183 -7.76 -8.63 -18.24
N LEU A 184 -8.39 -9.71 -17.78
CA LEU A 184 -8.25 -10.16 -16.39
C LEU A 184 -6.85 -10.66 -16.08
N GLU A 185 -6.21 -11.39 -17.00
CA GLU A 185 -4.81 -11.81 -16.84
C GLU A 185 -3.89 -10.59 -16.71
N GLY A 186 -4.07 -9.57 -17.55
CA GLY A 186 -3.30 -8.33 -17.45
C GLY A 186 -3.56 -7.56 -16.16
N VAL A 187 -4.81 -7.46 -15.71
CA VAL A 187 -5.17 -6.81 -14.44
C VAL A 187 -4.57 -7.54 -13.25
N LEU A 188 -4.63 -8.88 -13.22
CA LEU A 188 -4.04 -9.67 -12.15
C LEU A 188 -2.52 -9.52 -12.08
N TYR A 189 -1.85 -9.63 -13.23
CA TYR A 189 -0.40 -9.40 -13.31
C TYR A 189 -0.04 -8.02 -12.76
N PHE A 190 -0.81 -7.02 -13.17
CA PHE A 190 -0.60 -5.66 -12.73
C PHE A 190 -0.83 -5.47 -11.21
N CYS A 191 -1.89 -6.07 -10.65
CA CYS A 191 -2.13 -6.05 -9.21
C CYS A 191 -0.96 -6.68 -8.43
N MET A 192 -0.46 -7.83 -8.92
CA MET A 192 0.69 -8.50 -8.30
C MET A 192 1.95 -7.63 -8.32
N GLU A 193 2.25 -6.98 -9.44
CA GLU A 193 3.42 -6.12 -9.57
C GLU A 193 3.29 -4.85 -8.70
N ALA A 194 2.13 -4.19 -8.73
CA ALA A 194 1.87 -2.96 -7.99
C ALA A 194 1.95 -3.16 -6.47
N LEU A 195 1.47 -4.30 -5.97
CA LEU A 195 1.44 -4.64 -4.55
C LEU A 195 2.62 -5.52 -4.12
N SER A 196 3.50 -5.90 -5.05
CA SER A 196 4.58 -6.87 -4.80
C SER A 196 4.04 -8.16 -4.19
N ALA A 197 3.01 -8.75 -4.81
CA ALA A 197 2.34 -9.97 -4.33
C ALA A 197 2.77 -11.21 -5.13
N GLU A 198 2.68 -12.40 -4.52
CA GLU A 198 3.10 -13.66 -5.14
C GLU A 198 2.01 -14.26 -6.03
N ALA A 199 0.74 -13.97 -5.77
CA ALA A 199 -0.39 -14.50 -6.51
C ALA A 199 -1.59 -13.56 -6.50
N ALA A 200 -2.44 -13.68 -7.51
CA ALA A 200 -3.74 -13.02 -7.56
C ALA A 200 -4.76 -13.90 -8.30
N SER A 201 -6.06 -13.77 -7.95
CA SER A 201 -7.13 -14.51 -8.58
C SER A 201 -8.43 -13.71 -8.69
N VAL A 202 -9.20 -14.01 -9.73
CA VAL A 202 -10.58 -13.57 -9.88
C VAL A 202 -11.50 -14.78 -9.82
N LEU A 203 -12.37 -14.78 -8.81
CA LEU A 203 -13.41 -15.75 -8.63
C LEU A 203 -14.73 -15.15 -9.08
N LEU A 204 -15.44 -15.81 -9.99
CA LEU A 204 -16.73 -15.38 -10.46
C LEU A 204 -17.83 -16.33 -10.00
N LEU A 205 -18.98 -15.75 -9.68
CA LEU A 205 -20.19 -16.52 -9.45
C LEU A 205 -20.65 -17.23 -10.72
N ASP A 206 -21.12 -18.48 -10.57
CA ASP A 206 -21.83 -19.19 -11.60
C ASP A 206 -23.19 -18.52 -11.90
N TYR A 207 -23.89 -19.00 -12.95
CA TYR A 207 -25.19 -18.42 -13.35
C TYR A 207 -26.24 -18.50 -12.24
N GLU A 208 -26.22 -19.58 -11.43
CA GLU A 208 -27.14 -19.76 -10.32
C GLU A 208 -26.71 -19.02 -9.05
N LYS A 209 -25.54 -18.39 -9.07
CA LYS A 209 -24.92 -17.68 -7.92
C LYS A 209 -24.71 -18.56 -6.68
N LYS A 210 -24.53 -19.86 -6.90
CA LYS A 210 -24.34 -20.85 -5.84
C LYS A 210 -22.89 -21.24 -5.63
N ASN A 211 -22.05 -21.11 -6.67
CA ASN A 211 -20.67 -21.49 -6.61
C ASN A 211 -19.75 -20.39 -7.14
N PHE A 212 -18.55 -20.33 -6.56
CA PHE A 212 -17.43 -19.64 -7.16
C PHE A 212 -16.70 -20.55 -8.16
N ARG A 213 -16.19 -19.95 -9.22
CA ARG A 213 -15.22 -20.54 -10.15
C ARG A 213 -14.05 -19.59 -10.31
N PHE A 214 -12.84 -20.12 -10.28
CA PHE A 214 -11.67 -19.35 -10.66
C PHE A 214 -11.72 -19.07 -12.15
N TYR A 215 -11.99 -17.83 -12.51
CA TYR A 215 -12.08 -17.40 -13.90
C TYR A 215 -10.70 -17.03 -14.46
N SER A 216 -9.88 -16.36 -13.68
CA SER A 216 -8.49 -16.06 -13.94
C SER A 216 -7.68 -16.17 -12.65
N ALA A 217 -6.44 -16.61 -12.77
CA ALA A 217 -5.48 -16.69 -11.68
C ALA A 217 -4.07 -16.46 -12.24
N GLU A 218 -3.22 -15.80 -11.44
CA GLU A 218 -1.80 -15.65 -11.70
C GLU A 218 -0.99 -16.07 -10.48
N GLY A 219 0.17 -16.65 -10.73
CA GLY A 219 1.04 -17.20 -9.68
C GLY A 219 1.22 -18.72 -9.79
N PRO A 220 1.91 -19.33 -8.81
CA PRO A 220 2.33 -20.75 -8.89
C PRO A 220 1.18 -21.76 -8.97
N THR A 221 0.00 -21.41 -8.48
CA THR A 221 -1.17 -22.27 -8.35
C THR A 221 -2.14 -22.20 -9.54
N LYS A 222 -1.88 -21.34 -10.52
CA LYS A 222 -2.75 -21.10 -11.68
C LYS A 222 -3.32 -22.38 -12.33
N PRO A 223 -2.53 -23.44 -12.62
CA PRO A 223 -3.04 -24.63 -13.30
C PRO A 223 -4.09 -25.41 -12.47
N VAL A 224 -3.96 -25.42 -11.15
CA VAL A 224 -4.86 -26.13 -10.24
C VAL A 224 -6.15 -25.34 -10.05
N LEU A 225 -6.05 -24.03 -9.86
CA LEU A 225 -7.19 -23.15 -9.55
C LEU A 225 -8.17 -23.04 -10.72
N LEU A 226 -7.71 -22.92 -11.95
CA LEU A 226 -8.58 -22.71 -13.13
C LEU A 226 -9.61 -23.86 -13.37
N THR A 227 -9.40 -25.03 -12.77
CA THR A 227 -10.33 -26.15 -12.83
C THR A 227 -11.23 -26.28 -11.61
N ALA A 228 -10.98 -25.48 -10.58
CA ALA A 228 -11.64 -25.60 -9.29
C ALA A 228 -12.93 -24.76 -9.19
N SER A 229 -13.84 -25.27 -8.37
CA SER A 229 -15.06 -24.54 -7.96
C SER A 229 -15.43 -24.95 -6.53
N PHE A 230 -16.11 -24.05 -5.81
CA PHE A 230 -16.56 -24.28 -4.44
C PHE A 230 -17.79 -23.43 -4.13
N PRO A 231 -18.59 -23.77 -3.09
CA PRO A 231 -19.79 -23.01 -2.72
C PRO A 231 -19.51 -21.53 -2.45
N ALA A 232 -20.40 -20.66 -2.91
CA ALA A 232 -20.25 -19.20 -2.85
C ALA A 232 -20.38 -18.62 -1.43
N ASP A 233 -20.81 -19.42 -0.47
CA ASP A 233 -20.91 -19.07 0.95
C ASP A 233 -19.70 -19.50 1.78
N GLN A 234 -18.72 -20.17 1.16
CA GLN A 234 -17.54 -20.67 1.86
C GLN A 234 -16.33 -19.77 1.72
N GLY A 235 -15.50 -19.81 2.74
CA GLY A 235 -14.21 -19.13 2.77
C GLY A 235 -14.31 -17.62 2.96
N LEU A 236 -13.15 -16.98 2.93
CA LEU A 236 -13.04 -15.52 2.96
C LEU A 236 -13.76 -14.88 1.77
N ALA A 237 -13.66 -15.47 0.58
CA ALA A 237 -14.38 -15.02 -0.60
C ALA A 237 -15.90 -14.92 -0.38
N GLY A 238 -16.50 -15.95 0.24
CA GLY A 238 -17.93 -15.96 0.56
C GLY A 238 -18.32 -14.91 1.58
N ALA A 239 -17.54 -14.78 2.65
CA ALA A 239 -17.78 -13.79 3.69
C ALA A 239 -17.72 -12.36 3.13
N ILE A 240 -16.71 -12.04 2.33
CA ILE A 240 -16.51 -10.74 1.70
C ILE A 240 -17.62 -10.42 0.68
N LEU A 241 -18.04 -11.40 -0.09
CA LEU A 241 -19.16 -11.20 -1.02
C LEU A 241 -20.49 -10.97 -0.30
N GLN A 242 -20.68 -11.53 0.89
CA GLN A 242 -21.88 -11.30 1.71
C GLN A 242 -21.89 -9.90 2.30
N THR A 243 -20.78 -9.48 2.93
CA THR A 243 -20.64 -8.16 3.56
C THR A 243 -20.53 -7.04 2.54
N GLN A 244 -20.08 -7.34 1.33
CA GLN A 244 -19.75 -6.36 0.27
C GLN A 244 -18.67 -5.36 0.70
N GLN A 245 -17.85 -5.72 1.68
CA GLN A 245 -16.76 -4.89 2.18
C GLN A 245 -15.42 -5.57 1.91
N SER A 246 -14.49 -4.83 1.37
CA SER A 246 -13.12 -5.30 1.16
C SER A 246 -12.37 -5.41 2.49
N GLU A 247 -11.57 -6.45 2.65
CA GLU A 247 -10.80 -6.70 3.86
C GLU A 247 -9.32 -7.02 3.56
N ILE A 248 -8.46 -6.65 4.52
CA ILE A 248 -7.07 -7.13 4.61
C ILE A 248 -7.02 -8.20 5.69
N ILE A 249 -6.48 -9.35 5.35
CA ILE A 249 -6.25 -10.44 6.30
C ILE A 249 -4.74 -10.71 6.33
N ASN A 250 -4.03 -10.20 7.33
CA ASN A 250 -2.58 -10.33 7.45
C ASN A 250 -2.12 -11.62 8.16
N ASP A 251 -3.06 -12.40 8.72
CA ASP A 251 -2.80 -13.72 9.29
C ASP A 251 -3.92 -14.69 8.87
N VAL A 252 -3.86 -15.12 7.63
CA VAL A 252 -4.90 -15.95 6.99
C VAL A 252 -5.02 -17.31 7.64
N GLN A 253 -3.91 -17.91 8.08
CA GLN A 253 -3.91 -19.26 8.65
C GLN A 253 -4.67 -19.36 9.99
N ASN A 254 -4.79 -18.25 10.70
CA ASN A 254 -5.52 -18.18 11.96
C ASN A 254 -6.94 -17.60 11.81
N ASP A 255 -7.36 -17.19 10.61
CA ASP A 255 -8.72 -16.70 10.36
C ASP A 255 -9.69 -17.89 10.26
N PRO A 256 -10.73 -17.98 11.11
CA PRO A 256 -11.68 -19.11 11.12
C PRO A 256 -12.49 -19.24 9.81
N ARG A 257 -12.55 -18.19 8.99
CA ARG A 257 -13.22 -18.20 7.69
C ARG A 257 -12.34 -18.77 6.57
N PHE A 258 -11.06 -19.00 6.82
CA PHE A 258 -10.14 -19.45 5.78
C PHE A 258 -10.47 -20.86 5.29
N TYR A 259 -10.61 -20.99 3.98
CA TYR A 259 -10.87 -22.27 3.31
C TYR A 259 -9.58 -22.85 2.75
N GLY A 260 -8.82 -23.54 3.63
CA GLY A 260 -7.45 -24.02 3.34
C GLY A 260 -7.33 -25.20 2.34
N LYS A 261 -8.42 -25.61 1.69
CA LYS A 261 -8.40 -26.73 0.73
C LYS A 261 -7.43 -26.49 -0.44
N PHE A 262 -7.44 -25.28 -0.99
CA PHE A 262 -6.58 -24.95 -2.13
C PHE A 262 -5.11 -24.87 -1.77
N ASP A 263 -4.78 -24.44 -0.54
CA ASP A 263 -3.42 -24.52 -0.01
C ASP A 263 -2.95 -25.97 0.06
N ALA A 264 -3.80 -26.87 0.58
CA ALA A 264 -3.49 -28.29 0.71
C ALA A 264 -3.33 -28.99 -0.66
N ASP A 265 -4.20 -28.66 -1.63
CA ASP A 265 -4.20 -29.29 -2.96
C ASP A 265 -3.04 -28.79 -3.85
N SER A 266 -2.55 -27.57 -3.65
CA SER A 266 -1.53 -26.92 -4.50
C SER A 266 -0.13 -26.90 -3.87
N GLY A 267 -0.02 -27.09 -2.56
CA GLY A 267 1.22 -26.89 -1.81
C GLY A 267 1.57 -25.41 -1.60
N PHE A 268 0.70 -24.49 -1.98
CA PHE A 268 0.84 -23.06 -1.70
C PHE A 268 0.44 -22.80 -0.25
N ARG A 269 1.11 -21.86 0.39
CA ARG A 269 0.75 -21.43 1.74
C ARG A 269 0.35 -19.97 1.73
N THR A 270 -0.93 -19.73 1.88
CA THR A 270 -1.48 -18.38 1.99
C THR A 270 -1.13 -17.79 3.37
N ARG A 271 -0.40 -16.70 3.43
CA ARG A 271 0.03 -16.01 4.65
C ARG A 271 -0.83 -14.79 4.94
N ASN A 272 -0.93 -13.93 3.95
CA ASN A 272 -1.76 -12.73 4.01
C ASN A 272 -2.45 -12.52 2.67
N MET A 273 -3.57 -11.80 2.69
CA MET A 273 -4.33 -11.49 1.47
C MET A 273 -5.18 -10.23 1.61
N ILE A 274 -5.48 -9.65 0.46
CA ILE A 274 -6.55 -8.66 0.31
C ILE A 274 -7.67 -9.32 -0.49
N VAL A 275 -8.90 -9.20 -0.01
CA VAL A 275 -10.09 -9.68 -0.72
C VAL A 275 -11.04 -8.52 -1.00
N ILE A 276 -11.41 -8.36 -2.27
CA ILE A 276 -12.24 -7.25 -2.74
C ILE A 276 -13.49 -7.82 -3.42
N PRO A 277 -14.71 -7.40 -3.03
CA PRO A 277 -15.92 -7.79 -3.72
C PRO A 277 -16.00 -7.10 -5.09
N LEU A 278 -16.34 -7.86 -6.13
CA LEU A 278 -16.57 -7.35 -7.46
C LEU A 278 -18.08 -7.10 -7.64
N MET A 279 -18.46 -5.83 -7.61
CA MET A 279 -19.85 -5.38 -7.69
C MET A 279 -20.04 -4.53 -8.95
N ALA A 280 -21.03 -4.87 -9.78
CA ALA A 280 -21.45 -4.04 -10.92
C ALA A 280 -22.79 -3.36 -10.60
N GLY A 281 -22.74 -2.24 -9.91
CA GLY A 281 -23.87 -1.64 -9.21
C GLY A 281 -24.29 -2.53 -8.03
N GLU A 282 -25.55 -2.95 -8.00
CA GLU A 282 -26.05 -3.89 -6.97
C GLU A 282 -25.78 -5.38 -7.28
N GLU A 283 -25.29 -5.67 -8.48
CA GLU A 283 -25.05 -7.04 -8.90
C GLU A 283 -23.75 -7.60 -8.37
N LYS A 284 -23.82 -8.71 -7.61
CA LYS A 284 -22.66 -9.49 -7.16
C LYS A 284 -22.09 -10.29 -8.34
N ILE A 285 -20.88 -9.95 -8.75
CA ILE A 285 -20.16 -10.59 -9.86
C ILE A 285 -19.22 -11.67 -9.35
N GLY A 286 -18.49 -11.39 -8.27
CA GLY A 286 -17.49 -12.28 -7.70
C GLY A 286 -16.58 -11.59 -6.72
N VAL A 287 -15.33 -12.04 -6.61
CA VAL A 287 -14.28 -11.45 -5.77
C VAL A 287 -12.93 -11.42 -6.49
N LEU A 288 -12.13 -10.42 -6.16
CA LEU A 288 -10.72 -10.31 -6.51
C LEU A 288 -9.91 -10.61 -5.26
N GLU A 289 -8.91 -11.47 -5.38
CA GLU A 289 -7.98 -11.82 -4.30
C GLU A 289 -6.55 -11.49 -4.74
N VAL A 290 -5.77 -10.88 -3.85
CA VAL A 290 -4.33 -10.68 -3.99
C VAL A 290 -3.65 -11.28 -2.77
N LEU A 291 -2.68 -12.19 -2.99
CA LEU A 291 -2.16 -13.09 -1.97
C LEU A 291 -0.66 -12.95 -1.81
N ASN A 292 -0.20 -13.07 -0.57
CA ASN A 292 1.20 -13.19 -0.18
C ASN A 292 2.07 -12.00 -0.63
N LYS A 293 2.11 -10.96 0.16
CA LYS A 293 3.06 -9.87 -0.08
C LYS A 293 4.50 -10.38 0.03
N VAL A 294 5.32 -10.04 -0.95
CA VAL A 294 6.73 -10.45 -1.02
C VAL A 294 7.49 -9.93 0.19
N GLY A 295 8.46 -10.70 0.71
CA GLY A 295 9.22 -10.34 1.91
C GLY A 295 8.48 -10.58 3.22
N ASN A 296 7.31 -11.24 3.18
CA ASN A 296 6.45 -11.48 4.34
C ASN A 296 5.99 -10.20 5.08
N GLU A 297 5.89 -9.10 4.30
CA GLU A 297 5.35 -7.84 4.80
C GLU A 297 3.82 -7.89 4.89
N PRO A 298 3.18 -7.14 5.79
CA PRO A 298 1.72 -7.02 5.82
C PRO A 298 1.21 -6.19 4.64
N PHE A 299 -0.03 -6.41 4.24
CA PHE A 299 -0.77 -5.48 3.40
C PHE A 299 -1.27 -4.29 4.22
N TYR A 300 -1.36 -3.12 3.57
CA TYR A 300 -1.75 -1.86 4.18
C TYR A 300 -3.07 -1.34 3.61
N GLU A 301 -3.74 -0.46 4.36
CA GLU A 301 -5.05 0.07 4.03
C GLU A 301 -5.10 0.80 2.67
N GLU A 302 -4.02 1.45 2.30
CA GLU A 302 -3.91 2.16 1.02
C GLU A 302 -3.92 1.21 -0.18
N GLU A 303 -3.32 0.03 -0.02
CA GLU A 303 -3.31 -1.02 -1.04
C GLU A 303 -4.72 -1.59 -1.22
N ARG A 304 -5.45 -1.79 -0.12
CA ARG A 304 -6.84 -2.20 -0.15
C ARG A 304 -7.73 -1.17 -0.85
N LEU A 305 -7.57 0.11 -0.50
CA LEU A 305 -8.32 1.21 -1.13
C LEU A 305 -8.02 1.33 -2.62
N MET A 306 -6.77 1.17 -3.03
CA MET A 306 -6.37 1.16 -4.43
C MET A 306 -7.10 0.07 -5.20
N LEU A 307 -7.08 -1.18 -4.70
CA LEU A 307 -7.77 -2.29 -5.34
C LEU A 307 -9.29 -2.13 -5.31
N HIS A 308 -9.85 -1.62 -4.21
CA HIS A 308 -11.29 -1.38 -4.07
C HIS A 308 -11.81 -0.43 -5.15
N ASN A 309 -11.08 0.65 -5.41
CA ASN A 309 -11.45 1.61 -6.44
C ASN A 309 -11.38 1.04 -7.87
N LEU A 310 -10.46 0.10 -8.13
CA LEU A 310 -10.37 -0.60 -9.42
C LEU A 310 -11.45 -1.68 -9.59
N ALA A 311 -11.94 -2.23 -8.50
CA ALA A 311 -12.82 -3.40 -8.51
C ALA A 311 -14.16 -3.13 -9.21
N GLU A 312 -14.70 -1.93 -9.11
CA GLU A 312 -15.94 -1.56 -9.79
C GLU A 312 -15.77 -1.55 -11.31
N GLU A 313 -14.69 -0.95 -11.82
CA GLU A 313 -14.38 -0.95 -13.26
C GLU A 313 -14.18 -2.38 -13.79
N ILE A 314 -13.44 -3.21 -13.03
CA ILE A 314 -13.22 -4.62 -13.36
C ILE A 314 -14.56 -5.37 -13.38
N ALA A 315 -15.43 -5.15 -12.39
CA ALA A 315 -16.74 -5.80 -12.32
C ALA A 315 -17.65 -5.43 -13.50
N PHE A 316 -17.67 -4.14 -13.89
CA PHE A 316 -18.41 -3.68 -15.07
C PHE A 316 -17.83 -4.28 -16.36
N ALA A 317 -16.50 -4.36 -16.50
CA ALA A 317 -15.86 -5.00 -17.65
C ALA A 317 -16.24 -6.48 -17.76
N ILE A 318 -16.23 -7.21 -16.63
CA ILE A 318 -16.64 -8.62 -16.58
C ILE A 318 -18.11 -8.79 -16.98
N ARG A 319 -18.99 -7.97 -16.40
CA ARG A 319 -20.43 -8.02 -16.72
C ARG A 319 -20.68 -7.76 -18.21
N ASN A 320 -20.08 -6.70 -18.74
CA ASN A 320 -20.23 -6.34 -20.16
C ASN A 320 -19.69 -7.45 -21.06
N GLY A 321 -18.52 -8.01 -20.70
CA GLY A 321 -17.93 -9.12 -21.42
C GLY A 321 -18.81 -10.37 -21.43
N LYS A 322 -19.36 -10.76 -20.30
CA LYS A 322 -20.32 -11.89 -20.22
C LYS A 322 -21.57 -11.63 -21.05
N MET A 323 -22.12 -10.42 -21.01
CA MET A 323 -23.28 -10.05 -21.83
C MET A 323 -22.95 -10.15 -23.33
N PHE A 324 -21.81 -9.63 -23.74
CA PHE A 324 -21.36 -9.71 -25.13
C PHE A 324 -21.17 -11.16 -25.59
N GLU A 325 -20.60 -12.03 -24.75
CA GLU A 325 -20.47 -13.46 -25.03
C GLU A 325 -21.83 -14.13 -25.27
N VAL A 326 -22.85 -13.80 -24.47
CA VAL A 326 -24.19 -14.30 -24.65
C VAL A 326 -24.78 -13.85 -25.99
N VAL A 327 -24.60 -12.58 -26.35
CA VAL A 327 -25.09 -12.04 -27.65
C VAL A 327 -24.40 -12.75 -28.82
N VAL A 328 -23.05 -12.90 -28.75
CA VAL A 328 -22.27 -13.59 -29.80
C VAL A 328 -22.70 -15.06 -29.92
N LYS A 329 -22.87 -15.76 -28.77
CA LYS A 329 -23.37 -17.15 -28.78
C LYS A 329 -24.74 -17.27 -29.42
N SER A 330 -25.64 -16.37 -29.11
CA SER A 330 -27.01 -16.34 -29.69
C SER A 330 -26.95 -16.08 -31.18
N TYR A 331 -26.16 -15.10 -31.62
CA TYR A 331 -25.97 -14.82 -33.04
C TYR A 331 -25.37 -16.00 -33.79
N CYS A 332 -24.33 -16.64 -33.26
CA CYS A 332 -23.74 -17.83 -33.86
C CYS A 332 -24.71 -18.99 -33.93
N LYS A 333 -25.55 -19.20 -32.92
CA LYS A 333 -26.63 -20.23 -32.92
C LYS A 333 -27.65 -19.98 -34.03
N GLN A 334 -28.12 -18.75 -34.20
CA GLN A 334 -29.09 -18.40 -35.24
C GLN A 334 -28.52 -18.60 -36.66
N ARG A 335 -27.21 -18.37 -36.82
CA ARG A 335 -26.54 -18.53 -38.11
C ARG A 335 -25.93 -19.91 -38.36
N GLN A 336 -26.03 -20.82 -37.40
CA GLN A 336 -25.53 -22.18 -37.52
C GLN A 336 -26.27 -22.92 -38.65
N GLY A 337 -25.58 -23.35 -39.68
CA GLY A 337 -26.17 -23.98 -40.87
C GLY A 337 -26.40 -23.03 -42.04
N GLN A 338 -26.27 -21.70 -41.87
CA GLN A 338 -26.32 -20.79 -43.03
C GLN A 338 -25.01 -20.91 -43.85
N THR A 339 -25.12 -20.67 -45.18
CA THR A 339 -24.01 -20.79 -46.13
C THR A 339 -22.79 -19.92 -45.68
N SER A 340 -23.05 -18.77 -45.06
CA SER A 340 -22.04 -17.86 -44.60
C SER A 340 -21.21 -18.35 -43.39
N CYS A 341 -21.74 -19.32 -42.62
CA CYS A 341 -21.08 -19.93 -41.47
C CYS A 341 -20.63 -21.38 -41.74
N LYS A 342 -20.86 -21.88 -42.92
CA LYS A 342 -20.47 -23.24 -43.31
C LYS A 342 -18.97 -23.36 -43.32
N GLY A 343 -18.43 -24.29 -42.55
CA GLY A 343 -17.00 -24.52 -42.44
C GLY A 343 -16.28 -23.62 -41.41
N CYS A 344 -17.01 -22.83 -40.62
CA CYS A 344 -16.40 -22.07 -39.51
C CYS A 344 -15.84 -23.04 -38.47
N LYS A 345 -14.55 -22.92 -38.18
CA LYS A 345 -13.83 -23.74 -37.18
C LYS A 345 -13.77 -23.08 -35.79
N ARG A 346 -14.32 -21.87 -35.64
CA ARG A 346 -14.31 -21.20 -34.34
C ARG A 346 -15.28 -21.87 -33.38
N PRO A 347 -14.93 -21.97 -32.09
CA PRO A 347 -15.87 -22.42 -31.07
C PRO A 347 -17.11 -21.54 -31.04
N LEU A 348 -18.27 -22.15 -30.85
CA LEU A 348 -19.54 -21.43 -30.75
C LEU A 348 -19.48 -20.42 -29.61
N GLY A 349 -19.72 -19.14 -29.92
CA GLY A 349 -19.65 -18.10 -28.92
C GLY A 349 -18.23 -17.70 -28.50
N SER A 350 -17.21 -17.92 -29.37
CA SER A 350 -15.89 -17.38 -29.12
C SER A 350 -15.99 -15.86 -28.92
N TRP A 351 -15.26 -15.34 -27.94
CA TRP A 351 -15.29 -13.94 -27.54
C TRP A 351 -14.95 -12.96 -28.67
N THR A 352 -13.99 -13.29 -29.53
CA THR A 352 -13.62 -12.44 -30.66
C THR A 352 -14.71 -12.48 -31.72
N PRO A 353 -15.43 -11.37 -32.01
CA PRO A 353 -16.47 -11.34 -33.04
C PRO A 353 -15.87 -11.76 -34.38
N CYS A 354 -16.56 -12.64 -35.10
CA CYS A 354 -16.16 -12.95 -36.46
C CYS A 354 -16.44 -11.74 -37.36
N VAL A 355 -15.72 -11.65 -38.50
CA VAL A 355 -15.90 -10.57 -39.48
C VAL A 355 -17.37 -10.41 -39.87
N LYS A 356 -18.11 -11.53 -40.04
CA LYS A 356 -19.52 -11.53 -40.40
C LYS A 356 -20.47 -10.96 -39.33
N TYR A 357 -20.09 -11.05 -38.04
CA TYR A 357 -20.81 -10.39 -36.96
C TYR A 357 -20.59 -8.87 -37.03
N ARG A 358 -19.38 -8.42 -37.31
CA ARG A 358 -19.06 -6.99 -37.50
C ARG A 358 -19.82 -6.38 -38.66
N GLU A 359 -19.84 -7.08 -39.79
CA GLU A 359 -20.60 -6.63 -40.98
C GLU A 359 -22.09 -6.47 -40.66
N ALA A 360 -22.71 -7.43 -39.96
CA ALA A 360 -24.12 -7.35 -39.59
C ALA A 360 -24.44 -6.25 -38.56
N SER A 361 -23.48 -5.83 -37.76
CA SER A 361 -23.64 -4.75 -36.76
C SER A 361 -23.56 -3.35 -37.35
N ILE A 362 -23.07 -3.21 -38.58
CA ILE A 362 -22.92 -1.92 -39.28
C ILE A 362 -24.18 -1.61 -40.13
N GLU A 363 -25.01 -2.60 -40.38
CA GLU A 363 -26.26 -2.44 -41.16
C GLU A 363 -27.49 -2.04 -40.31
N VAL A 364 -27.30 -1.78 -39.03
CA VAL A 364 -28.30 -1.26 -38.09
C VAL A 364 -27.95 0.19 -37.71
#